data_0f609b7f92c8d86c0461721badbd2355
#
_entry.id   0f609b7f92c8d86c0461721badbd2355
#
_cell.length_a   1.000
_cell.length_b   1.000
_cell.length_c   1.000
_cell.angle_alpha   90.00
_cell.angle_beta   90.00
_cell.angle_gamma   90.00
#
_symmetry.space_group_name_H-M   'P 1'
#
loop_
_entity.id
_entity.type
_entity.pdbx_description
1 polymer ?
#
loop_
_entity_poly.entity_id
_entity_poly.type
_entity_poly.pdbx_seq_one_letter_code
_entity_poly.pdbx_strand_id
1 'polypeptide(L)'
;MVRKSLKFFIICLLFISCNQSDPAAQSIEIREPEEILVEIMESYQNFSKDPDKSVEIIWNNAHKDNKEVTGPIDRFKLMLTSEPYSSIIDLTDYSYETIQKDSETVHYEIKILLSLIHI
;
A
#
# COMPACT_ATOMS: atom_id res chain seq x y z
N MET A 1 49.32 -28.95 7.13
CA MET A 1 48.78 -28.01 8.11
C MET A 1 48.37 -26.71 7.48
N VAL A 2 49.19 -26.07 6.72
CA VAL A 2 48.86 -24.79 6.05
C VAL A 2 47.64 -24.92 5.11
N ARG A 3 47.49 -26.05 4.45
CA ARG A 3 46.37 -26.31 3.55
C ARG A 3 44.99 -26.33 4.25
N LYS A 4 44.94 -26.75 5.50
CA LYS A 4 43.72 -26.77 6.28
C LYS A 4 43.25 -25.36 6.66
N SER A 5 44.21 -24.51 6.97
CA SER A 5 43.91 -23.10 7.26
C SER A 5 43.39 -22.38 6.02
N LEU A 6 43.93 -22.68 4.86
CA LEU A 6 43.50 -22.07 3.63
C LEU A 6 42.06 -22.46 3.28
N LYS A 7 41.70 -23.72 3.49
CA LYS A 7 40.32 -24.18 3.24
C LYS A 7 39.33 -23.55 4.16
N PHE A 8 39.70 -23.37 5.39
CA PHE A 8 38.86 -22.70 6.36
C PHE A 8 38.62 -21.22 5.99
N PHE A 9 39.66 -20.58 5.53
CA PHE A 9 39.58 -19.20 5.07
C PHE A 9 38.64 -19.04 3.87
N ILE A 10 38.67 -19.97 2.93
CA ILE A 10 37.78 -19.99 1.77
C ILE A 10 36.33 -20.13 2.19
N ILE A 11 36.04 -20.96 3.18
CA ILE A 11 34.68 -21.14 3.70
C ILE A 11 34.16 -19.83 4.34
N CYS A 12 35.01 -19.13 5.06
CA CYS A 12 34.61 -17.82 5.62
C CYS A 12 34.25 -16.81 4.54
N LEU A 13 34.99 -16.79 3.44
CA LEU A 13 34.68 -15.92 2.30
C LEU A 13 33.33 -16.24 1.68
N LEU A 14 32.98 -17.50 1.60
CA LEU A 14 31.69 -17.91 1.08
C LEU A 14 30.53 -17.42 1.97
N PHE A 15 30.70 -17.47 3.27
CA PHE A 15 29.71 -16.94 4.19
C PHE A 15 29.52 -15.43 4.02
N ILE A 16 30.57 -14.68 3.83
CA ILE A 16 30.51 -13.25 3.56
C ILE A 16 29.74 -12.99 2.27
N SER A 17 29.95 -13.76 1.25
CA SER A 17 29.21 -13.67 -0.01
C SER A 17 27.71 -13.92 0.17
N CYS A 18 27.36 -14.90 0.96
CA CYS A 18 25.96 -15.18 1.27
C CYS A 18 25.28 -14.02 2.03
N ASN A 19 26.01 -13.40 2.91
CA ASN A 19 25.49 -12.22 3.62
C ASN A 19 25.28 -11.02 2.71
N GLN A 20 26.05 -10.89 1.67
CA GLN A 20 25.89 -9.82 0.69
C GLN A 20 24.72 -10.08 -0.28
N SER A 21 24.44 -11.31 -0.53
CA SER A 21 23.27 -11.69 -1.30
C SER A 21 22.00 -11.64 -0.49
N ASP A 22 22.16 -11.46 0.78
CA ASP A 22 21.00 -11.19 1.58
C ASP A 22 20.40 -9.87 1.23
N PRO A 23 19.74 -9.76 0.54
CA PRO A 23 18.96 -9.05 0.07
C PRO A 23 17.90 -8.59 0.60
N ALA A 24 18.05 -8.61 1.53
CA ALA A 24 17.62 -7.57 2.33
C ALA A 24 17.72 -6.23 1.61
N ALA A 25 18.40 -6.15 0.59
CA ALA A 25 18.13 -5.24 -0.49
C ALA A 25 16.70 -5.47 -1.05
N GLN A 26 15.77 -5.57 -0.18
CA GLN A 26 14.43 -5.15 -0.48
C GLN A 26 14.56 -3.69 -0.84
N SER A 27 14.61 -3.43 -2.12
CA SER A 27 14.34 -2.12 -2.63
C SER A 27 13.03 -1.71 -1.99
N ILE A 28 13.09 -0.77 -1.08
CA ILE A 28 11.90 -0.04 -0.69
C ILE A 28 11.48 0.62 -1.99
N GLU A 29 10.52 0.03 -2.64
CA GLU A 29 9.92 0.61 -3.82
C GLU A 29 9.23 1.89 -3.38
N ILE A 30 9.92 3.00 -3.59
CA ILE A 30 9.36 4.31 -3.30
C ILE A 30 8.34 4.58 -4.40
N ARG A 31 7.09 4.37 -4.09
CA ARG A 31 5.98 4.66 -5.01
C ARG A 31 5.63 6.14 -4.92
N GLU A 32 5.35 6.73 -6.07
CA GLU A 32 4.88 8.11 -6.13
C GLU A 32 3.50 8.24 -5.47
N PRO A 33 3.27 9.33 -4.72
CA PRO A 33 1.97 9.54 -4.05
C PRO A 33 0.78 9.49 -5.00
N GLU A 34 0.93 9.97 -6.22
CA GLU A 34 -0.12 9.94 -7.24
C GLU A 34 -0.49 8.50 -7.63
N GLU A 35 0.47 7.61 -7.77
CA GLU A 35 0.22 6.20 -8.06
C GLU A 35 -0.59 5.53 -6.95
N ILE A 36 -0.26 5.84 -5.71
CA ILE A 36 -0.99 5.34 -4.54
C ILE A 36 -2.43 5.87 -4.54
N LEU A 37 -2.61 7.15 -4.80
CA LEU A 37 -3.93 7.77 -4.89
C LEU A 37 -4.80 7.10 -5.95
N VAL A 38 -4.27 6.91 -7.15
CA VAL A 38 -4.98 6.28 -8.25
C VAL A 38 -5.35 4.83 -7.92
N GLU A 39 -4.44 4.09 -7.33
CA GLU A 39 -4.71 2.70 -6.91
C GLU A 39 -5.84 2.62 -5.89
N ILE A 40 -5.86 3.51 -4.92
CA ILE A 40 -6.93 3.59 -3.91
C ILE A 40 -8.27 3.95 -4.59
N MET A 41 -8.28 4.96 -5.44
CA MET A 41 -9.51 5.39 -6.11
C MET A 41 -10.06 4.34 -7.06
N GLU A 42 -9.21 3.65 -7.80
CA GLU A 42 -9.61 2.51 -8.65
C GLU A 42 -10.17 1.36 -7.81
N SER A 43 -9.64 1.14 -6.62
CA SER A 43 -10.17 0.13 -5.69
C SER A 43 -11.59 0.47 -5.23
N TYR A 44 -11.88 1.74 -4.99
CA TYR A 44 -13.25 2.19 -4.72
C TYR A 44 -14.16 2.04 -5.95
N GLN A 45 -13.71 2.40 -7.13
CA GLN A 45 -14.49 2.24 -8.37
C GLN A 45 -14.87 0.79 -8.67
N ASN A 46 -13.97 -0.12 -8.38
CA ASN A 46 -14.12 -1.54 -8.68
C ASN A 46 -14.49 -2.39 -7.46
N PHE A 47 -14.91 -1.76 -6.39
CA PHE A 47 -15.10 -2.41 -5.09
C PHE A 47 -16.00 -3.64 -5.18
N SER A 48 -17.16 -3.53 -5.81
CA SER A 48 -18.11 -4.64 -5.90
C SER A 48 -17.64 -5.80 -6.77
N LYS A 49 -16.63 -5.62 -7.61
CA LYS A 49 -16.07 -6.70 -8.43
C LYS A 49 -15.27 -7.69 -7.60
N ASP A 50 -14.51 -7.20 -6.64
CA ASP A 50 -13.73 -8.00 -5.70
C ASP A 50 -13.55 -7.20 -4.39
N PRO A 51 -14.54 -7.26 -3.50
CA PRO A 51 -14.51 -6.46 -2.26
C PRO A 51 -13.31 -6.74 -1.38
N ASP A 52 -12.92 -8.00 -1.23
CA ASP A 52 -11.82 -8.37 -0.35
C ASP A 52 -10.47 -7.83 -0.85
N LYS A 53 -10.25 -7.92 -2.15
CA LYS A 53 -9.05 -7.35 -2.77
C LYS A 53 -9.02 -5.82 -2.68
N SER A 54 -10.14 -5.17 -2.91
CA SER A 54 -10.26 -3.71 -2.78
C SER A 54 -9.97 -3.26 -1.35
N VAL A 55 -10.52 -3.94 -0.35
CA VAL A 55 -10.23 -3.67 1.06
C VAL A 55 -8.75 -3.84 1.36
N GLU A 56 -8.14 -4.91 0.87
CA GLU A 56 -6.72 -5.18 1.06
C GLU A 56 -5.84 -4.07 0.49
N ILE A 57 -6.11 -3.61 -0.72
CA ILE A 57 -5.37 -2.53 -1.36
C ILE A 57 -5.49 -1.23 -0.55
N ILE A 58 -6.70 -0.84 -0.19
CA ILE A 58 -6.94 0.38 0.59
C ILE A 58 -6.26 0.28 1.96
N TRP A 59 -6.39 -0.86 2.62
CA TRP A 59 -5.76 -1.12 3.91
C TRP A 59 -4.24 -1.04 3.87
N ASN A 60 -3.61 -1.66 2.86
CA ASN A 60 -2.16 -1.69 2.73
C ASN A 60 -1.56 -0.32 2.45
N ASN A 61 -2.33 0.57 1.84
CA ASN A 61 -1.92 1.96 1.58
C ASN A 61 -2.30 2.94 2.70
N ALA A 62 -3.00 2.49 3.72
CA ALA A 62 -3.38 3.33 4.85
C ALA A 62 -2.17 3.61 5.76
N HIS A 63 -2.12 4.80 6.32
CA HIS A 63 -1.10 5.17 7.29
C HIS A 63 -1.20 4.28 8.55
N LYS A 64 -0.06 4.01 9.15
CA LYS A 64 0.04 3.16 10.35
C LYS A 64 -0.93 3.60 11.47
N ASP A 65 -1.01 4.88 11.73
CA ASP A 65 -1.88 5.41 12.78
C ASP A 65 -3.36 5.16 12.48
N ASN A 66 -3.74 5.25 11.21
CA ASN A 66 -5.09 4.88 10.77
C ASN A 66 -5.38 3.41 11.01
N LYS A 67 -4.42 2.54 10.73
CA LYS A 67 -4.57 1.10 10.95
C LYS A 67 -4.75 0.76 12.43
N GLU A 68 -4.07 1.45 13.31
CA GLU A 68 -4.22 1.28 14.76
C GLU A 68 -5.63 1.62 15.25
N VAL A 69 -6.22 2.67 14.70
CA VAL A 69 -7.56 3.13 15.08
C VAL A 69 -8.67 2.30 14.44
N THR A 70 -8.49 1.92 13.18
CA THR A 70 -9.53 1.29 12.35
C THR A 70 -9.41 -0.23 12.22
N GLY A 71 -8.28 -0.79 12.61
CA GLY A 71 -7.99 -2.22 12.49
C GLY A 71 -8.64 -3.09 13.57
N PRO A 72 -8.55 -4.39 13.41
CA PRO A 72 -7.95 -5.15 12.31
C PRO A 72 -8.70 -5.02 10.97
N ILE A 73 -8.17 -5.64 9.92
CA ILE A 73 -8.70 -5.48 8.55
C ILE A 73 -10.19 -5.82 8.41
N ASP A 74 -10.69 -6.79 9.16
CA ASP A 74 -12.10 -7.16 9.14
C ASP A 74 -13.00 -6.04 9.66
N ARG A 75 -12.54 -5.37 10.71
CA ARG A 75 -13.22 -4.20 11.25
C ARG A 75 -13.16 -3.02 10.27
N PHE A 76 -12.03 -2.84 9.63
CA PHE A 76 -11.87 -1.83 8.59
C PHE A 76 -12.82 -2.06 7.41
N LYS A 77 -12.96 -3.30 6.95
CA LYS A 77 -13.92 -3.68 5.92
C LYS A 77 -15.35 -3.34 6.35
N LEU A 78 -15.71 -3.67 7.57
CA LEU A 78 -17.04 -3.35 8.10
C LEU A 78 -17.29 -1.83 8.11
N MET A 79 -16.29 -1.06 8.49
CA MET A 79 -16.35 0.41 8.46
C MET A 79 -16.57 0.93 7.04
N LEU A 80 -15.78 0.47 6.06
CA LEU A 80 -15.89 0.89 4.66
C LEU A 80 -17.24 0.57 4.04
N THR A 81 -17.84 -0.55 4.44
CA THR A 81 -19.13 -1.00 3.91
C THR A 81 -20.33 -0.45 4.68
N SER A 82 -20.10 0.39 5.68
CA SER A 82 -21.13 1.00 6.51
C SER A 82 -21.21 2.51 6.27
N GLU A 83 -22.39 3.08 6.48
CA GLU A 83 -22.59 4.54 6.41
C GLU A 83 -21.71 5.26 7.46
N PRO A 84 -21.13 6.42 7.13
CA PRO A 84 -21.25 7.16 5.85
C PRO A 84 -20.20 6.74 4.79
N TYR A 85 -19.26 5.88 5.13
CA TYR A 85 -18.12 5.54 4.25
C TYR A 85 -18.53 4.77 3.00
N SER A 86 -19.60 4.00 3.07
CA SER A 86 -20.09 3.21 1.95
C SER A 86 -20.57 4.04 0.75
N SER A 87 -20.79 5.34 0.94
CA SER A 87 -21.27 6.21 -0.13
C SER A 87 -20.30 6.38 -1.29
N ILE A 88 -19.00 6.15 -1.09
CA ILE A 88 -18.00 6.24 -2.16
C ILE A 88 -17.69 4.90 -2.83
N ILE A 89 -18.24 3.80 -2.33
CA ILE A 89 -18.09 2.50 -2.97
C ILE A 89 -18.77 2.51 -4.34
N ASP A 90 -18.06 1.98 -5.35
CA ASP A 90 -18.52 1.94 -6.74
C ASP A 90 -18.76 3.35 -7.32
N LEU A 91 -17.98 4.33 -6.90
CA LEU A 91 -18.03 5.66 -7.49
C LEU A 91 -17.88 5.59 -9.01
N THR A 92 -18.55 6.48 -9.73
CA THR A 92 -18.57 6.48 -11.19
C THR A 92 -17.29 7.04 -11.78
N ASP A 93 -16.86 8.18 -11.27
CA ASP A 93 -15.66 8.87 -11.74
C ASP A 93 -15.08 9.75 -10.65
N TYR A 94 -13.83 10.14 -10.83
CA TYR A 94 -13.16 11.05 -9.90
C TYR A 94 -12.14 11.92 -10.66
N SER A 95 -11.82 13.05 -10.07
CA SER A 95 -10.72 13.91 -10.46
C SER A 95 -9.97 14.38 -9.22
N TYR A 96 -8.71 14.75 -9.38
CA TYR A 96 -7.92 15.22 -8.24
C TYR A 96 -6.96 16.34 -8.67
N GLU A 97 -6.63 17.18 -7.69
CA GLU A 97 -5.64 18.25 -7.82
C GLU A 97 -4.75 18.27 -6.59
N THR A 98 -3.46 18.54 -6.77
CA THR A 98 -2.55 18.76 -5.67
C THR A 98 -2.78 20.16 -5.10
N ILE A 99 -3.17 20.23 -3.82
CA ILE A 99 -3.42 21.51 -3.14
C ILE A 99 -2.24 21.95 -2.29
N GLN A 100 -1.44 21.03 -1.80
CA GLN A 100 -0.26 21.31 -1.00
C GLN A 100 0.74 20.16 -1.13
N LYS A 101 2.01 20.52 -1.23
CA LYS A 101 3.11 19.54 -1.28
C LYS A 101 4.29 20.06 -0.49
N ASP A 102 4.82 19.21 0.39
CA ASP A 102 6.10 19.43 1.07
C ASP A 102 7.02 18.21 0.88
N SER A 103 8.13 18.13 1.64
CA SER A 103 9.12 17.05 1.48
C SER A 103 8.60 15.67 1.93
N GLU A 104 7.59 15.62 2.75
CA GLU A 104 7.10 14.39 3.37
C GLU A 104 5.66 14.06 3.02
N THR A 105 4.85 15.06 2.66
CA THR A 105 3.42 14.91 2.46
C THR A 105 2.93 15.59 1.19
N VAL A 106 1.90 15.01 0.59
CA VAL A 106 1.14 15.61 -0.51
C VAL A 106 -0.33 15.57 -0.16
N HIS A 107 -1.00 16.70 -0.26
CA HIS A 107 -2.43 16.82 -0.06
C HIS A 107 -3.15 16.99 -1.38
N TYR A 108 -4.16 16.19 -1.60
CA TYR A 108 -4.99 16.23 -2.80
C TYR A 108 -6.41 16.65 -2.45
N GLU A 109 -7.00 17.47 -3.31
CA GLU A 109 -8.45 17.65 -3.36
C GLU A 109 -9.01 16.65 -4.37
N ILE A 110 -9.95 15.83 -3.93
CA ILE A 110 -10.56 14.79 -4.75
C ILE A 110 -12.03 15.11 -4.94
N LYS A 111 -12.46 15.22 -6.21
CA LYS A 111 -13.86 15.37 -6.58
C LYS A 111 -14.39 14.02 -7.04
N ILE A 112 -15.48 13.59 -6.47
CA ILE A 112 -16.08 12.28 -6.71
C ILE A 112 -17.44 12.43 -7.35
N LEU A 113 -17.67 11.69 -8.42
CA LEU A 113 -18.98 11.56 -9.05
C LEU A 113 -19.60 10.23 -8.63
N LEU A 114 -20.73 10.30 -7.97
CA LEU A 114 -21.49 9.14 -7.52
C LEU A 114 -22.63 8.85 -8.48
N SER A 115 -23.00 7.57 -8.59
CA SER A 115 -24.17 7.18 -9.35
C SER A 115 -25.44 7.58 -8.62
N LEU A 116 -26.37 8.26 -9.31
CA LEU A 116 -27.67 8.65 -8.79
C LEU A 116 -28.71 7.54 -8.84
N ILE A 117 -28.35 6.37 -9.36
CA ILE A 117 -29.27 5.24 -9.56
C ILE A 117 -29.72 4.62 -8.22
N HIS A 118 -29.05 4.93 -7.15
CA HIS A 118 -29.35 4.39 -5.82
C HIS A 118 -30.27 5.25 -4.94
N ILE A 119 -30.87 6.22 -5.53
CA ILE A 119 -31.84 7.07 -4.82
C ILE A 119 -33.24 6.48 -4.85
#